data_e79c7074193e0ff167b22658baedcb04
#
_entry.id   e79c7074193e0ff167b22658baedcb04
#
_cell.length_a   1.000
_cell.length_b   1.000
_cell.length_c   1.000
_cell.angle_alpha   90.00
_cell.angle_beta   90.00
_cell.angle_gamma   90.00
#
_symmetry.space_group_name_H-M   'P 1'
#
loop_
_entity.id
_entity.type
_entity.pdbx_description
1 polymer ?
#
loop_
_entity_poly.entity_id
_entity_poly.type
_entity_poly.pdbx_seq_one_letter_code
_entity_poly.pdbx_strand_id
1 'polypeptide(L)'
;MYNFPEGRPLAPGPTGTSAYANRGIVPRAKPLYGGHQPNWPNPGVRFHIQQESDIPASTQLYNQICFAIAARHYPPGHRLPSTRQLAMQTGLHRNTISKVYRQLETDGVVEAMAGSGIYVRDQQKPREIKPPPGPRGRPLPDIDREVRQSVDGLLNAGCTLQQSRDLFTREIDWRLRCGARVLVSTPREDIGASMLIAEELIPSLEVPVEVVPMEELAAVLTESNNGTVVTSRYFLQPVEEIAKQHGVRAVAVDLNDFRHELDLLKELRQGSCVGLVSISPGILRAAEVILHSMRGNELLVMTANPDTGSRLLALLRAASHVLCDRPSLPLVEQSLRQNRAQLIRMPVVHCAQSYLGTATIDGLRKEIGLLAT
;
A
#
# COMPACT_ATOMS: atom_id res chain seq x y z
N MET A 1 -43.46 13.93 39.11
CA MET A 1 -44.70 13.20 39.39
C MET A 1 -45.03 12.39 38.16
N TYR A 2 -44.76 11.14 38.20
CA TYR A 2 -45.55 9.97 37.82
C TYR A 2 -44.70 8.73 37.90
N ASN A 3 -45.23 7.76 38.58
CA ASN A 3 -44.75 6.56 39.20
C ASN A 3 -44.29 5.46 38.25
N PHE A 4 -43.28 4.71 38.75
CA PHE A 4 -43.05 3.31 38.45
C PHE A 4 -44.13 2.40 39.04
N PRO A 5 -44.32 1.16 38.52
CA PRO A 5 -44.50 0.03 39.41
C PRO A 5 -43.45 -1.04 39.23
N GLU A 6 -42.99 -1.47 40.39
CA GLU A 6 -42.24 -2.73 40.70
C GLU A 6 -43.08 -3.95 40.39
N GLY A 7 -42.41 -5.08 40.10
CA GLY A 7 -43.04 -6.35 40.28
C GLY A 7 -42.40 -7.57 39.65
N ARG A 8 -41.58 -8.22 40.35
CA ARG A 8 -41.48 -9.60 40.91
C ARG A 8 -40.42 -10.50 40.32
N PRO A 9 -39.73 -11.27 41.19
CA PRO A 9 -38.68 -12.21 40.84
C PRO A 9 -39.23 -13.59 40.48
N LEU A 10 -38.58 -14.28 39.57
CA LEU A 10 -38.81 -15.71 39.28
C LEU A 10 -37.67 -16.56 39.82
N ALA A 11 -38.08 -17.64 40.42
CA ALA A 11 -37.36 -18.57 41.26
C ALA A 11 -36.38 -19.49 40.49
N PRO A 12 -35.46 -20.15 41.22
CA PRO A 12 -34.42 -21.04 40.67
C PRO A 12 -34.90 -22.49 40.56
N GLY A 13 -34.43 -23.18 39.55
CA GLY A 13 -34.58 -24.64 39.47
C GLY A 13 -33.45 -25.25 38.66
N PRO A 14 -33.28 -26.57 38.75
CA PRO A 14 -32.54 -27.24 39.78
C PRO A 14 -31.16 -27.79 39.32
N THR A 15 -30.31 -28.01 40.31
CA THR A 15 -29.03 -28.73 40.27
C THR A 15 -29.16 -30.14 39.75
N GLY A 16 -28.32 -30.52 38.80
CA GLY A 16 -28.13 -31.90 38.38
C GLY A 16 -26.65 -32.19 38.12
N THR A 17 -25.97 -32.64 39.13
CA THR A 17 -24.66 -33.29 39.06
C THR A 17 -24.75 -34.61 38.30
N SER A 18 -23.88 -34.83 37.31
CA SER A 18 -23.28 -36.16 37.12
C SER A 18 -22.07 -36.11 36.21
N ALA A 19 -21.02 -36.68 36.69
CA ALA A 19 -19.76 -36.99 36.10
C ALA A 19 -19.86 -37.76 34.78
N TYR A 20 -19.01 -37.43 33.82
CA TYR A 20 -18.25 -38.41 33.05
C TYR A 20 -16.96 -37.77 32.52
N ALA A 21 -15.89 -38.34 33.00
CA ALA A 21 -14.54 -38.09 32.56
C ALA A 21 -14.27 -38.73 31.19
N ASN A 22 -13.37 -38.10 30.47
CA ASN A 22 -12.43 -38.72 29.53
C ASN A 22 -12.94 -39.13 28.14
N ARG A 23 -12.56 -38.37 27.14
CA ARG A 23 -11.67 -38.80 26.03
C ARG A 23 -11.60 -37.68 25.00
N GLY A 24 -10.40 -37.12 24.88
CA GLY A 24 -10.07 -36.16 23.83
C GLY A 24 -10.17 -36.80 22.44
N ILE A 25 -11.13 -36.34 21.69
CA ILE A 25 -11.10 -36.34 20.23
C ILE A 25 -11.72 -35.00 19.82
N VAL A 26 -10.84 -34.02 19.55
CA VAL A 26 -11.24 -32.83 18.86
C VAL A 26 -11.53 -33.25 17.41
N PRO A 27 -12.73 -33.11 16.88
CA PRO A 27 -12.98 -33.37 15.47
C PRO A 27 -12.17 -32.36 14.67
N ARG A 28 -11.31 -32.86 13.81
CA ARG A 28 -10.68 -32.09 12.73
C ARG A 28 -11.81 -31.39 11.96
N ALA A 29 -11.93 -30.09 12.13
CA ALA A 29 -12.79 -29.28 11.27
C ALA A 29 -12.34 -29.49 9.83
N LYS A 30 -13.18 -30.15 9.05
CA LYS A 30 -13.04 -30.17 7.59
C LYS A 30 -13.05 -28.72 7.09
N PRO A 31 -12.21 -28.36 6.11
CA PRO A 31 -12.30 -27.04 5.51
C PRO A 31 -13.71 -26.88 4.91
N LEU A 32 -14.42 -25.86 5.37
CA LEU A 32 -15.68 -25.41 4.81
C LEU A 32 -15.45 -24.76 3.44
N TYR A 33 -15.01 -25.53 2.46
CA TYR A 33 -15.02 -25.17 1.03
C TYR A 33 -15.77 -26.27 0.28
N GLY A 34 -17.06 -26.26 0.47
CA GLY A 34 -17.99 -27.07 -0.27
C GLY A 34 -19.35 -26.38 -0.33
N GLY A 35 -19.63 -25.76 -1.48
CA GLY A 35 -20.97 -25.44 -1.87
C GLY A 35 -21.41 -24.00 -1.69
N HIS A 36 -21.72 -23.36 -2.83
CA HIS A 36 -22.36 -22.07 -3.06
C HIS A 36 -21.50 -20.86 -2.76
N GLN A 37 -20.74 -20.44 -3.78
CA GLN A 37 -20.32 -19.04 -3.91
C GLN A 37 -21.59 -18.16 -3.88
N PRO A 38 -21.67 -17.17 -2.97
CA PRO A 38 -22.67 -16.13 -3.12
C PRO A 38 -22.42 -15.50 -4.49
N ASN A 39 -23.43 -15.54 -5.33
CA ASN A 39 -23.45 -14.89 -6.64
C ASN A 39 -23.55 -13.38 -6.39
N TRP A 40 -22.43 -12.73 -6.02
CA TRP A 40 -22.35 -11.29 -5.98
C TRP A 40 -22.42 -10.83 -7.44
N PRO A 41 -23.38 -9.96 -7.79
CA PRO A 41 -23.39 -9.35 -9.10
C PRO A 41 -22.08 -8.56 -9.19
N ASN A 42 -21.16 -9.08 -9.99
CA ASN A 42 -19.88 -8.43 -10.28
C ASN A 42 -20.20 -7.21 -11.17
N PRO A 43 -20.22 -5.98 -10.65
CA PRO A 43 -20.14 -4.82 -11.50
C PRO A 43 -18.74 -4.87 -12.09
N GLY A 44 -18.62 -5.45 -13.29
CA GLY A 44 -17.36 -5.76 -13.93
C GLY A 44 -16.46 -4.53 -13.94
N VAL A 45 -15.40 -4.56 -13.12
CA VAL A 45 -14.32 -3.58 -13.21
C VAL A 45 -13.85 -3.59 -14.66
N ARG A 46 -14.03 -2.50 -15.37
CA ARG A 46 -13.54 -2.33 -16.74
C ARG A 46 -12.16 -1.70 -16.66
N PHE A 47 -11.16 -2.46 -17.06
CA PHE A 47 -9.81 -1.95 -17.20
C PHE A 47 -9.69 -1.19 -18.53
N HIS A 48 -9.18 0.03 -18.47
CA HIS A 48 -9.04 0.88 -19.64
C HIS A 48 -7.56 1.18 -19.89
N ILE A 49 -7.08 0.86 -21.09
CA ILE A 49 -5.69 1.07 -21.48
C ILE A 49 -5.63 2.21 -22.49
N GLN A 50 -4.90 3.27 -22.16
CA GLN A 50 -4.61 4.38 -23.04
C GLN A 50 -3.39 4.04 -23.89
N GLN A 51 -3.59 3.82 -25.20
CA GLN A 51 -2.53 3.42 -26.11
C GLN A 51 -1.53 4.55 -26.42
N GLU A 52 -1.94 5.80 -26.29
CA GLU A 52 -1.13 6.99 -26.54
C GLU A 52 -0.45 7.55 -25.28
N SER A 53 -0.47 6.80 -24.18
CA SER A 53 0.15 7.20 -22.91
C SER A 53 1.63 6.84 -22.89
N ASP A 54 2.46 7.69 -22.31
CA ASP A 54 3.89 7.42 -22.05
C ASP A 54 4.11 6.24 -21.09
N ILE A 55 3.05 5.83 -20.36
CA ILE A 55 3.11 4.70 -19.44
C ILE A 55 2.85 3.41 -20.22
N PRO A 56 3.76 2.41 -20.14
CA PRO A 56 3.56 1.13 -20.80
C PRO A 56 2.23 0.48 -20.42
N ALA A 57 1.53 -0.08 -21.40
CA ALA A 57 0.21 -0.70 -21.21
C ALA A 57 0.19 -1.81 -20.14
N SER A 58 1.31 -2.52 -19.97
CA SER A 58 1.49 -3.50 -18.89
C SER A 58 1.47 -2.85 -17.50
N THR A 59 2.13 -1.70 -17.36
CA THR A 59 2.18 -0.93 -16.11
C THR A 59 0.80 -0.34 -15.78
N GLN A 60 0.11 0.19 -16.79
CA GLN A 60 -1.26 0.68 -16.61
C GLN A 60 -2.19 -0.43 -16.10
N LEU A 61 -2.14 -1.61 -16.72
CA LEU A 61 -2.96 -2.75 -16.30
C LEU A 61 -2.58 -3.24 -14.88
N TYR A 62 -1.29 -3.34 -14.60
CA TYR A 62 -0.78 -3.72 -13.28
C TYR A 62 -1.35 -2.81 -12.19
N ASN A 63 -1.22 -1.48 -12.38
CA ASN A 63 -1.68 -0.48 -11.43
C ASN A 63 -3.20 -0.53 -11.22
N GLN A 64 -3.96 -0.68 -12.31
CA GLN A 64 -5.42 -0.79 -12.22
C GLN A 64 -5.87 -2.05 -11.47
N ILE A 65 -5.17 -3.19 -11.64
CA ILE A 65 -5.48 -4.41 -10.89
C ILE A 65 -5.14 -4.23 -9.40
N CYS A 66 -3.94 -3.72 -9.08
CA CYS A 66 -3.55 -3.44 -7.69
C CYS A 66 -4.56 -2.53 -7.01
N PHE A 67 -5.01 -1.50 -7.72
CA PHE A 67 -6.02 -0.59 -7.22
C PHE A 67 -7.37 -1.28 -7.00
N ALA A 68 -7.87 -2.05 -7.97
CA ALA A 68 -9.14 -2.76 -7.85
C ALA A 68 -9.12 -3.73 -6.64
N ILE A 69 -7.96 -4.28 -6.30
CA ILE A 69 -7.75 -5.10 -5.11
C ILE A 69 -7.76 -4.24 -3.85
N ALA A 70 -7.02 -3.14 -3.84
CA ALA A 70 -6.97 -2.20 -2.70
C ALA A 70 -8.35 -1.59 -2.40
N ALA A 71 -9.09 -1.23 -3.44
CA ALA A 71 -10.47 -0.74 -3.35
C ALA A 71 -11.51 -1.81 -3.01
N ARG A 72 -11.06 -3.05 -2.73
CA ARG A 72 -11.91 -4.21 -2.43
C ARG A 72 -12.97 -4.56 -3.51
N HIS A 73 -12.78 -4.11 -4.73
CA HIS A 73 -13.55 -4.65 -5.86
C HIS A 73 -13.25 -6.13 -6.09
N TYR A 74 -12.03 -6.53 -5.76
CA TYR A 74 -11.61 -7.92 -5.64
C TYR A 74 -11.13 -8.16 -4.20
N PRO A 75 -12.02 -8.59 -3.30
CA PRO A 75 -11.65 -8.88 -1.92
C PRO A 75 -10.67 -10.08 -1.83
N PRO A 76 -9.98 -10.24 -0.70
CA PRO A 76 -9.12 -11.40 -0.45
C PRO A 76 -9.84 -12.73 -0.75
N GLY A 77 -9.14 -13.64 -1.43
CA GLY A 77 -9.70 -14.92 -1.88
C GLY A 77 -10.59 -14.82 -3.13
N HIS A 78 -10.81 -13.62 -3.68
CA HIS A 78 -11.60 -13.46 -4.90
C HIS A 78 -10.79 -13.85 -6.13
N ARG A 79 -11.45 -14.50 -7.08
CA ARG A 79 -10.87 -14.90 -8.34
C ARG A 79 -10.81 -13.71 -9.30
N LEU A 80 -9.62 -13.41 -9.81
CA LEU A 80 -9.43 -12.39 -10.86
C LEU A 80 -9.87 -12.90 -12.23
N PRO A 81 -10.19 -11.99 -13.16
CA PRO A 81 -10.53 -12.35 -14.55
C PRO A 81 -9.40 -13.16 -15.19
N SER A 82 -9.76 -14.13 -16.03
CA SER A 82 -8.75 -14.91 -16.76
C SER A 82 -7.97 -14.03 -17.75
N THR A 83 -6.76 -14.46 -18.14
CA THR A 83 -5.97 -13.78 -19.18
C THR A 83 -6.75 -13.58 -20.48
N ARG A 84 -7.68 -14.50 -20.80
CA ARG A 84 -8.54 -14.38 -21.96
C ARG A 84 -9.59 -13.29 -21.80
N GLN A 85 -10.20 -13.19 -20.63
CA GLN A 85 -11.19 -12.15 -20.32
C GLN A 85 -10.54 -10.76 -20.32
N LEU A 86 -9.38 -10.61 -19.66
CA LEU A 86 -8.64 -9.33 -19.69
C LEU A 86 -8.19 -8.95 -21.09
N ALA A 87 -7.74 -9.89 -21.90
CA ALA A 87 -7.39 -9.62 -23.30
C ALA A 87 -8.57 -9.07 -24.10
N MET A 88 -9.78 -9.62 -23.88
CA MET A 88 -10.99 -9.12 -24.53
C MET A 88 -11.42 -7.73 -24.03
N GLN A 89 -11.22 -7.44 -22.73
CA GLN A 89 -11.58 -6.15 -22.13
C GLN A 89 -10.62 -5.03 -22.51
N THR A 90 -9.32 -5.32 -22.51
CA THR A 90 -8.25 -4.30 -22.64
C THR A 90 -7.67 -4.18 -24.03
N GLY A 91 -7.94 -5.14 -24.91
CA GLY A 91 -7.30 -5.23 -26.22
C GLY A 91 -5.82 -5.65 -26.20
N LEU A 92 -5.27 -5.96 -25.01
CA LEU A 92 -3.88 -6.36 -24.87
C LEU A 92 -3.66 -7.82 -25.25
N HIS A 93 -2.44 -8.09 -25.74
CA HIS A 93 -2.04 -9.46 -26.04
C HIS A 93 -1.94 -10.31 -24.77
N ARG A 94 -2.34 -11.58 -24.82
CA ARG A 94 -2.34 -12.51 -23.67
C ARG A 94 -0.98 -12.63 -22.98
N ASN A 95 0.11 -12.53 -23.73
CA ASN A 95 1.46 -12.60 -23.16
C ASN A 95 1.75 -11.41 -22.26
N THR A 96 1.28 -10.21 -22.62
CA THR A 96 1.39 -9.01 -21.79
C THR A 96 0.63 -9.18 -20.47
N ILE A 97 -0.60 -9.67 -20.54
CA ILE A 97 -1.42 -9.94 -19.35
C ILE A 97 -0.78 -11.03 -18.48
N SER A 98 -0.23 -12.09 -19.10
CA SER A 98 0.47 -13.14 -18.35
C SER A 98 1.72 -12.62 -17.64
N LYS A 99 2.45 -11.65 -18.21
CA LYS A 99 3.56 -10.96 -17.55
C LYS A 99 3.07 -10.14 -16.35
N VAL A 100 1.98 -9.40 -16.52
CA VAL A 100 1.38 -8.62 -15.43
C VAL A 100 0.94 -9.53 -14.27
N TYR A 101 0.28 -10.65 -14.55
CA TYR A 101 -0.12 -11.59 -13.51
C TYR A 101 1.07 -12.23 -12.79
N ARG A 102 2.15 -12.58 -13.50
CA ARG A 102 3.38 -13.07 -12.85
C ARG A 102 4.00 -12.01 -11.96
N GLN A 103 3.99 -10.74 -12.41
CA GLN A 103 4.48 -9.63 -11.58
C GLN A 103 3.67 -9.49 -10.29
N LEU A 104 2.33 -9.47 -10.40
CA LEU A 104 1.43 -9.43 -9.25
C LEU A 104 1.61 -10.61 -8.29
N GLU A 105 1.93 -11.79 -8.82
CA GLU A 105 2.23 -13.00 -8.05
C GLU A 105 3.58 -12.89 -7.34
N THR A 106 4.61 -12.39 -8.05
CA THR A 106 5.94 -12.11 -7.47
C THR A 106 5.85 -11.10 -6.34
N ASP A 107 5.04 -10.05 -6.52
CA ASP A 107 4.82 -9.00 -5.53
C ASP A 107 3.88 -9.47 -4.39
N GLY A 108 3.39 -10.71 -4.46
CA GLY A 108 2.58 -11.33 -3.42
C GLY A 108 1.16 -10.76 -3.30
N VAL A 109 0.70 -10.03 -4.30
CA VAL A 109 -0.66 -9.46 -4.35
C VAL A 109 -1.71 -10.51 -4.71
N VAL A 110 -1.32 -11.48 -5.57
CA VAL A 110 -2.17 -12.58 -6.01
C VAL A 110 -1.44 -13.92 -5.86
N GLU A 111 -2.19 -15.01 -5.97
CA GLU A 111 -1.67 -16.38 -6.01
C GLU A 111 -2.31 -17.17 -7.15
N ALA A 112 -1.50 -17.94 -7.88
CA ALA A 112 -1.97 -18.82 -8.91
C ALA A 112 -2.32 -20.20 -8.31
N MET A 113 -3.57 -20.62 -8.47
CA MET A 113 -4.01 -21.98 -8.12
C MET A 113 -4.09 -22.83 -9.38
N ALA A 114 -3.26 -23.87 -9.43
CA ALA A 114 -3.17 -24.76 -10.60
C ALA A 114 -4.56 -25.29 -11.02
N GLY A 115 -4.95 -25.05 -12.28
CA GLY A 115 -6.23 -25.44 -12.85
C GLY A 115 -7.45 -24.61 -12.39
N SER A 116 -7.32 -23.75 -11.38
CA SER A 116 -8.42 -22.97 -10.80
C SER A 116 -8.42 -21.50 -11.20
N GLY A 117 -7.25 -20.91 -11.41
CA GLY A 117 -7.10 -19.51 -11.81
C GLY A 117 -6.21 -18.70 -10.86
N ILE A 118 -6.33 -17.37 -10.94
CA ILE A 118 -5.56 -16.42 -10.15
C ILE A 118 -6.50 -15.78 -9.13
N TYR A 119 -6.07 -15.76 -7.88
CA TYR A 119 -6.86 -15.30 -6.73
C TYR A 119 -6.13 -14.19 -6.00
N VAL A 120 -6.88 -13.24 -5.47
CA VAL A 120 -6.35 -12.18 -4.60
C VAL A 120 -5.89 -12.79 -3.30
N ARG A 121 -4.65 -12.49 -2.92
CA ARG A 121 -4.06 -13.01 -1.68
C ARG A 121 -4.66 -12.30 -0.48
N ASP A 122 -4.92 -13.08 0.57
CA ASP A 122 -5.32 -12.54 1.87
C ASP A 122 -4.08 -12.01 2.60
N GLN A 123 -3.87 -10.69 2.53
CA GLN A 123 -2.74 -10.02 3.20
C GLN A 123 -2.83 -10.09 4.73
N GLN A 124 -3.99 -10.48 5.29
CA GLN A 124 -4.16 -10.67 6.73
C GLN A 124 -3.72 -12.07 7.19
N LYS A 125 -3.50 -13.00 6.28
CA LYS A 125 -2.81 -14.23 6.61
C LYS A 125 -1.31 -14.01 6.44
N PRO A 126 -0.52 -14.07 7.52
CA PRO A 126 0.91 -14.14 7.38
C PRO A 126 1.22 -15.26 6.38
N ARG A 127 2.16 -15.02 5.49
CA ARG A 127 2.68 -16.08 4.63
C ARG A 127 2.93 -17.27 5.53
N GLU A 128 2.10 -18.33 5.45
CA GLU A 128 2.57 -19.64 5.84
C GLU A 128 3.68 -20.00 4.84
N ILE A 129 4.85 -19.44 5.10
CA ILE A 129 6.08 -20.11 4.75
C ILE A 129 5.92 -21.40 5.52
N LYS A 130 5.55 -22.49 4.83
CA LYS A 130 5.67 -23.80 5.42
C LYS A 130 7.12 -23.84 5.90
N PRO A 131 7.39 -23.74 7.20
CA PRO A 131 8.75 -23.95 7.67
C PRO A 131 9.12 -25.35 7.18
N PRO A 132 10.36 -25.60 6.77
CA PRO A 132 10.83 -26.97 6.69
C PRO A 132 10.42 -27.64 8.00
N PRO A 133 10.01 -28.92 8.00
CA PRO A 133 9.42 -29.55 9.17
C PRO A 133 10.37 -29.43 10.36
N GLY A 134 10.17 -28.43 11.15
CA GLY A 134 10.90 -28.14 12.37
C GLY A 134 10.01 -28.48 13.57
N PRO A 135 10.56 -28.84 14.71
CA PRO A 135 9.83 -29.36 15.86
C PRO A 135 8.83 -28.32 16.38
N ARG A 136 7.65 -28.80 16.70
CA ARG A 136 6.53 -28.06 17.27
C ARG A 136 6.95 -27.40 18.59
N GLY A 137 6.60 -26.11 18.72
CA GLY A 137 6.81 -25.33 19.93
C GLY A 137 8.19 -24.70 19.99
N ARG A 138 8.38 -23.59 19.26
CA ARG A 138 9.57 -22.76 19.46
C ARG A 138 9.38 -21.98 20.76
N PRO A 139 10.21 -22.21 21.79
CA PRO A 139 10.41 -21.22 22.84
C PRO A 139 10.90 -19.93 22.17
N LEU A 140 10.72 -18.79 22.81
CA LEU A 140 11.39 -17.52 22.45
C LEU A 140 12.81 -17.85 21.97
N PRO A 141 13.25 -17.34 20.81
CA PRO A 141 14.53 -17.72 20.24
C PRO A 141 15.60 -17.50 21.30
N ASP A 142 16.34 -18.56 21.64
CA ASP A 142 17.56 -18.45 22.41
C ASP A 142 18.56 -17.67 21.54
N ILE A 143 18.57 -16.35 21.72
CA ILE A 143 19.39 -15.40 20.92
C ILE A 143 20.85 -15.85 20.91
N ASP A 144 21.34 -16.34 22.06
CA ASP A 144 22.72 -16.85 22.17
C ASP A 144 22.95 -18.09 21.29
N ARG A 145 21.91 -18.90 21.12
CA ARG A 145 21.96 -20.07 20.23
C ARG A 145 21.95 -19.66 18.76
N GLU A 146 21.11 -18.70 18.36
CA GLU A 146 21.09 -18.19 16.97
C GLU A 146 22.42 -17.50 16.62
N VAL A 147 23.01 -16.74 17.55
CA VAL A 147 24.35 -16.14 17.36
C VAL A 147 25.41 -17.22 17.19
N ARG A 148 25.42 -18.26 18.05
CA ARG A 148 26.37 -19.39 17.92
C ARG A 148 26.19 -20.11 16.58
N GLN A 149 24.97 -20.43 16.18
CA GLN A 149 24.69 -21.07 14.91
C GLN A 149 25.16 -20.24 13.73
N SER A 150 25.01 -18.91 13.79
CA SER A 150 25.48 -18.01 12.75
C SER A 150 27.01 -18.02 12.63
N VAL A 151 27.72 -18.02 13.78
CA VAL A 151 29.19 -18.15 13.82
C VAL A 151 29.64 -19.51 13.30
N ASP A 152 29.01 -20.61 13.77
CA ASP A 152 29.31 -21.98 13.32
C ASP A 152 29.09 -22.13 11.81
N GLY A 153 28.02 -21.51 11.28
CA GLY A 153 27.75 -21.48 9.84
C GLY A 153 28.91 -20.87 9.03
N LEU A 154 29.47 -19.73 9.48
CA LEU A 154 30.61 -19.08 8.85
C LEU A 154 31.87 -19.93 8.95
N LEU A 155 32.13 -20.56 10.12
CA LEU A 155 33.29 -21.46 10.30
C LEU A 155 33.17 -22.67 9.38
N ASN A 156 32.00 -23.28 9.24
CA ASN A 156 31.77 -24.40 8.34
C ASN A 156 31.89 -24.01 6.87
N ALA A 157 31.66 -22.73 6.53
CA ALA A 157 31.91 -22.17 5.20
C ALA A 157 33.41 -21.87 4.95
N GLY A 158 34.30 -22.18 5.91
CA GLY A 158 35.75 -22.02 5.77
C GLY A 158 36.28 -20.65 6.25
N CYS A 159 35.47 -19.81 6.86
CA CYS A 159 35.91 -18.56 7.47
C CYS A 159 36.65 -18.82 8.78
N THR A 160 37.70 -18.04 9.05
CA THR A 160 38.30 -17.97 10.38
C THR A 160 37.43 -17.15 11.33
N LEU A 161 37.62 -17.29 12.65
CA LEU A 161 36.93 -16.47 13.65
C LEU A 161 37.18 -14.96 13.41
N GLN A 162 38.38 -14.60 12.99
CA GLN A 162 38.70 -13.22 12.64
C GLN A 162 37.92 -12.71 11.47
N GLN A 163 37.84 -13.50 10.38
CA GLN A 163 37.02 -13.17 9.21
C GLN A 163 35.54 -13.11 9.53
N SER A 164 35.04 -14.03 10.38
CA SER A 164 33.63 -14.00 10.84
C SER A 164 33.33 -12.73 11.61
N ARG A 165 34.21 -12.34 12.54
CA ARG A 165 34.07 -11.04 13.26
C ARG A 165 34.05 -9.86 12.30
N ASP A 166 34.95 -9.81 11.34
CA ASP A 166 35.04 -8.70 10.40
C ASP A 166 33.82 -8.65 9.45
N LEU A 167 33.24 -9.81 9.11
CA LEU A 167 31.99 -9.91 8.35
C LEU A 167 30.79 -9.37 9.18
N PHE A 168 30.65 -9.83 10.43
CA PHE A 168 29.58 -9.33 11.30
C PHE A 168 29.71 -7.84 11.59
N THR A 169 30.92 -7.35 11.87
CA THR A 169 31.19 -5.93 12.12
C THR A 169 30.80 -5.09 10.90
N ARG A 170 31.19 -5.49 9.69
CA ARG A 170 30.81 -4.77 8.47
C ARG A 170 29.30 -4.74 8.26
N GLU A 171 28.62 -5.85 8.49
CA GLU A 171 27.16 -5.95 8.35
C GLU A 171 26.44 -5.07 9.38
N ILE A 172 26.89 -5.09 10.64
CA ILE A 172 26.34 -4.26 11.70
C ILE A 172 26.60 -2.77 11.41
N ASP A 173 27.83 -2.41 11.05
CA ASP A 173 28.17 -1.03 10.70
C ASP A 173 27.39 -0.52 9.49
N TRP A 174 27.18 -1.39 8.50
CA TRP A 174 26.35 -1.07 7.35
C TRP A 174 24.89 -0.81 7.75
N ARG A 175 24.30 -1.67 8.60
CA ARG A 175 22.91 -1.49 9.10
C ARG A 175 22.78 -0.23 9.95
N LEU A 176 23.77 0.06 10.81
CA LEU A 176 23.81 1.29 11.62
C LEU A 176 23.86 2.54 10.72
N ARG A 177 24.65 2.49 9.64
CA ARG A 177 24.66 3.58 8.65
C ARG A 177 23.34 3.73 7.93
N CYS A 178 22.71 2.62 7.53
CA CYS A 178 21.40 2.65 6.87
C CYS A 178 20.33 3.32 7.74
N GLY A 179 20.41 3.18 9.06
CA GLY A 179 19.51 3.83 10.01
C GLY A 179 19.84 5.30 10.35
N ALA A 180 20.91 5.89 9.80
CA ALA A 180 21.35 7.23 10.20
C ALA A 180 20.43 8.36 9.72
N ARG A 181 19.81 8.20 8.53
CA ARG A 181 18.84 9.14 7.94
C ARG A 181 18.02 8.44 6.85
N VAL A 182 16.92 9.05 6.47
CA VAL A 182 16.09 8.64 5.34
C VAL A 182 16.11 9.72 4.27
N LEU A 183 16.46 9.33 3.03
CA LEU A 183 16.42 10.19 1.86
C LEU A 183 15.19 9.78 1.03
N VAL A 184 14.19 10.66 0.93
CA VAL A 184 13.01 10.40 0.10
C VAL A 184 13.28 10.97 -1.29
N SER A 185 13.23 10.11 -2.32
CA SER A 185 13.67 10.49 -3.66
C SER A 185 12.67 10.06 -4.73
N THR A 186 12.28 11.03 -5.56
CA THR A 186 11.50 10.85 -6.79
C THR A 186 12.07 11.80 -7.86
N PRO A 187 11.73 11.64 -9.15
CA PRO A 187 12.14 12.59 -10.18
C PRO A 187 11.75 14.02 -9.81
N ARG A 188 12.55 15.00 -10.24
CA ARG A 188 12.29 16.44 -10.01
C ARG A 188 10.91 16.85 -10.47
N GLU A 189 10.44 16.31 -11.58
CA GLU A 189 9.09 16.57 -12.12
C GLU A 189 7.95 16.07 -11.21
N ASP A 190 8.23 15.15 -10.28
CA ASP A 190 7.29 14.61 -9.32
C ASP A 190 7.82 14.70 -7.88
N ILE A 191 8.59 15.73 -7.58
CA ILE A 191 9.14 15.95 -6.23
C ILE A 191 8.04 16.08 -5.17
N GLY A 192 6.84 16.49 -5.57
CA GLY A 192 5.67 16.51 -4.71
C GLY A 192 5.35 15.16 -4.09
N ALA A 193 5.57 14.05 -4.81
CA ALA A 193 5.40 12.71 -4.25
C ALA A 193 6.38 12.46 -3.09
N SER A 194 7.66 12.86 -3.24
CA SER A 194 8.64 12.78 -2.13
C SER A 194 8.24 13.63 -0.94
N MET A 195 7.69 14.82 -1.18
CA MET A 195 7.24 15.70 -0.10
C MET A 195 6.09 15.06 0.70
N LEU A 196 5.12 14.45 0.03
CA LEU A 196 4.00 13.76 0.68
C LEU A 196 4.48 12.54 1.48
N ILE A 197 5.41 11.75 0.93
CA ILE A 197 6.02 10.62 1.65
C ILE A 197 6.76 11.13 2.89
N ALA A 198 7.60 12.17 2.74
CA ALA A 198 8.38 12.72 3.84
C ALA A 198 7.48 13.29 4.95
N GLU A 199 6.38 13.97 4.60
CA GLU A 199 5.42 14.52 5.57
C GLU A 199 4.88 13.43 6.52
N GLU A 200 4.65 12.22 6.03
CA GLU A 200 4.18 11.10 6.87
C GLU A 200 5.31 10.36 7.59
N LEU A 201 6.50 10.35 7.02
CA LEU A 201 7.65 9.67 7.64
C LEU A 201 8.27 10.48 8.78
N ILE A 202 8.34 11.82 8.66
CA ILE A 202 8.92 12.70 9.68
C ILE A 202 8.35 12.45 11.09
N PRO A 203 7.02 12.44 11.29
CA PRO A 203 6.46 12.19 12.64
C PRO A 203 6.56 10.72 13.05
N SER A 204 6.81 9.82 12.10
CA SER A 204 6.80 8.38 12.33
C SER A 204 8.17 7.78 12.56
N LEU A 205 9.24 8.45 12.14
CA LEU A 205 10.61 7.99 12.26
C LEU A 205 11.40 8.90 13.19
N GLU A 206 12.22 8.28 14.03
CA GLU A 206 13.12 9.00 14.97
C GLU A 206 14.47 9.39 14.33
N VAL A 207 14.50 9.44 13.00
CA VAL A 207 15.71 9.79 12.24
C VAL A 207 15.40 10.95 11.29
N PRO A 208 16.43 11.74 10.89
CA PRO A 208 16.25 12.79 9.90
C PRO A 208 15.68 12.24 8.58
N VAL A 209 14.69 12.93 8.04
CA VAL A 209 14.08 12.64 6.75
C VAL A 209 14.32 13.83 5.83
N GLU A 210 14.97 13.59 4.70
CA GLU A 210 15.34 14.61 3.72
C GLU A 210 14.72 14.27 2.36
N VAL A 211 14.23 15.29 1.65
CA VAL A 211 13.73 15.14 0.28
C VAL A 211 14.84 15.51 -0.70
N VAL A 212 15.19 14.56 -1.58
CA VAL A 212 16.26 14.71 -2.56
C VAL A 212 15.72 14.34 -3.95
N PRO A 213 15.77 15.26 -4.95
CA PRO A 213 15.43 14.89 -6.33
C PRO A 213 16.32 13.73 -6.81
N MET A 214 15.75 12.81 -7.58
CA MET A 214 16.46 11.62 -8.08
C MET A 214 17.71 12.01 -8.89
N GLU A 215 17.64 13.12 -9.61
CA GLU A 215 18.75 13.66 -10.43
C GLU A 215 19.93 14.14 -9.57
N GLU A 216 19.70 14.48 -8.31
CA GLU A 216 20.73 14.93 -7.36
C GLU A 216 21.18 13.81 -6.40
N LEU A 217 20.47 12.69 -6.39
CA LEU A 217 20.68 11.61 -5.44
C LEU A 217 22.11 11.07 -5.46
N ALA A 218 22.69 10.87 -6.65
CA ALA A 218 24.06 10.38 -6.80
C ALA A 218 25.09 11.33 -6.16
N ALA A 219 24.92 12.65 -6.32
CA ALA A 219 25.78 13.65 -5.72
C ALA A 219 25.71 13.63 -4.19
N VAL A 220 24.49 13.61 -3.64
CA VAL A 220 24.24 13.54 -2.19
C VAL A 220 24.81 12.26 -1.58
N LEU A 221 24.69 11.12 -2.28
CA LEU A 221 25.25 9.84 -1.82
C LEU A 221 26.78 9.76 -1.95
N THR A 222 27.37 10.54 -2.86
CA THR A 222 28.82 10.67 -2.97
C THR A 222 29.41 11.43 -1.77
N GLU A 223 28.72 12.47 -1.31
CA GLU A 223 29.13 13.25 -0.15
C GLU A 223 28.96 12.46 1.16
N SER A 224 27.87 11.72 1.27
CA SER A 224 27.57 10.88 2.43
C SER A 224 26.69 9.71 2.03
N ASN A 225 27.24 8.51 2.12
CA ASN A 225 26.54 7.25 1.85
C ASN A 225 25.80 6.68 3.08
N ASN A 226 25.58 7.48 4.12
CA ASN A 226 24.86 7.09 5.31
C ASN A 226 23.35 7.32 5.12
N GLY A 227 22.54 6.29 5.36
CA GLY A 227 21.09 6.40 5.29
C GLY A 227 20.45 5.33 4.43
N THR A 228 19.13 5.41 4.34
CA THR A 228 18.28 4.58 3.47
C THR A 228 17.55 5.49 2.50
N VAL A 229 17.54 5.13 1.21
CA VAL A 229 16.75 5.84 0.21
C VAL A 229 15.36 5.25 0.18
N VAL A 230 14.35 6.09 0.31
CA VAL A 230 12.94 5.71 0.20
C VAL A 230 12.35 6.35 -1.05
N THR A 231 11.62 5.59 -1.81
CA THR A 231 10.96 6.07 -3.03
C THR A 231 9.60 5.39 -3.21
N SER A 232 8.78 5.94 -4.10
CA SER A 232 7.57 5.21 -4.50
C SER A 232 7.93 3.99 -5.33
N ARG A 233 7.08 2.97 -5.32
CA ARG A 233 7.29 1.73 -6.09
C ARG A 233 7.55 1.98 -7.59
N TYR A 234 6.98 3.07 -8.13
CA TYR A 234 7.16 3.43 -9.54
C TYR A 234 8.60 3.78 -9.92
N PHE A 235 9.36 4.33 -8.98
CA PHE A 235 10.72 4.79 -9.20
C PHE A 235 11.77 3.91 -8.52
N LEU A 236 11.38 2.75 -7.97
CA LEU A 236 12.29 1.87 -7.25
C LEU A 236 13.50 1.46 -8.10
N GLN A 237 13.27 0.99 -9.33
CA GLN A 237 14.35 0.48 -10.17
C GLN A 237 15.42 1.54 -10.45
N PRO A 238 15.12 2.75 -10.99
CA PRO A 238 16.14 3.75 -11.25
C PRO A 238 16.80 4.26 -9.97
N VAL A 239 16.06 4.39 -8.87
CA VAL A 239 16.63 4.80 -7.58
C VAL A 239 17.55 3.71 -7.01
N GLU A 240 17.17 2.44 -7.12
CA GLU A 240 17.99 1.31 -6.68
C GLU A 240 19.30 1.20 -7.46
N GLU A 241 19.29 1.47 -8.76
CA GLU A 241 20.51 1.49 -9.58
C GLU A 241 21.51 2.57 -9.08
N ILE A 242 21.01 3.76 -8.74
CA ILE A 242 21.84 4.83 -8.16
C ILE A 242 22.35 4.42 -6.77
N ALA A 243 21.45 3.98 -5.90
CA ALA A 243 21.76 3.65 -4.51
C ALA A 243 22.80 2.51 -4.41
N LYS A 244 22.69 1.47 -5.24
CA LYS A 244 23.62 0.33 -5.31
C LYS A 244 25.06 0.77 -5.61
N GLN A 245 25.26 1.76 -6.49
CA GLN A 245 26.60 2.26 -6.84
C GLN A 245 27.31 2.87 -5.62
N HIS A 246 26.54 3.37 -4.66
CA HIS A 246 27.05 3.97 -3.42
C HIS A 246 26.96 3.04 -2.19
N GLY A 247 26.55 1.77 -2.39
CA GLY A 247 26.39 0.80 -1.30
C GLY A 247 25.26 1.16 -0.32
N VAL A 248 24.27 1.95 -0.78
CA VAL A 248 23.13 2.40 0.01
C VAL A 248 21.91 1.57 -0.33
N ARG A 249 21.04 1.35 0.65
CA ARG A 249 19.79 0.61 0.47
C ARG A 249 18.71 1.51 -0.10
N ALA A 250 17.94 0.98 -1.06
CA ALA A 250 16.71 1.60 -1.53
C ALA A 250 15.50 0.76 -1.09
N VAL A 251 14.44 1.44 -0.63
CA VAL A 251 13.19 0.83 -0.17
C VAL A 251 12.01 1.50 -0.87
N ALA A 252 11.11 0.69 -1.41
CA ALA A 252 9.87 1.19 -2.00
C ALA A 252 8.79 1.32 -0.95
N VAL A 253 8.04 2.43 -1.03
CA VAL A 253 6.78 2.61 -0.30
C VAL A 253 5.62 2.71 -1.26
N ASP A 254 4.46 2.20 -0.83
CA ASP A 254 3.23 2.27 -1.59
C ASP A 254 2.38 3.45 -1.10
N LEU A 255 2.04 4.35 -2.00
CA LEU A 255 1.11 5.47 -1.76
C LEU A 255 -0.32 4.95 -2.00
N ASN A 256 -0.89 4.23 -1.05
CA ASN A 256 -2.10 3.41 -1.28
C ASN A 256 -3.25 3.63 -0.30
N ASP A 257 -3.13 4.50 0.70
CA ASP A 257 -4.18 4.62 1.71
C ASP A 257 -5.23 5.67 1.35
N PHE A 258 -5.91 5.47 0.21
CA PHE A 258 -7.01 6.33 -0.26
C PHE A 258 -8.40 5.74 0.04
N ARG A 259 -8.52 4.84 1.02
CA ARG A 259 -9.79 4.13 1.29
C ARG A 259 -10.93 5.08 1.62
N HIS A 260 -10.65 6.10 2.43
CA HIS A 260 -11.66 7.07 2.84
C HIS A 260 -12.15 7.91 1.64
N GLU A 261 -11.22 8.40 0.83
CA GLU A 261 -11.50 9.19 -0.37
C GLU A 261 -12.29 8.37 -1.40
N LEU A 262 -11.96 7.09 -1.53
CA LEU A 262 -12.65 6.18 -2.44
C LEU A 262 -14.07 5.88 -2.00
N ASP A 263 -14.33 5.75 -0.70
CA ASP A 263 -15.68 5.53 -0.19
C ASP A 263 -16.55 6.78 -0.41
N LEU A 264 -16.01 7.97 -0.19
CA LEU A 264 -16.68 9.22 -0.55
C LEU A 264 -17.06 9.27 -2.04
N LEU A 265 -16.15 8.86 -2.92
CA LEU A 265 -16.38 8.88 -4.37
C LEU A 265 -17.43 7.87 -4.84
N LYS A 266 -17.60 6.75 -4.13
CA LYS A 266 -18.64 5.76 -4.41
C LYS A 266 -20.05 6.30 -4.18
N GLU A 267 -20.21 7.20 -3.21
CA GLU A 267 -21.49 7.78 -2.82
C GLU A 267 -21.93 8.95 -3.72
N LEU A 268 -21.03 9.47 -4.55
CA LEU A 268 -21.33 10.61 -5.41
C LEU A 268 -22.36 10.25 -6.50
N ARG A 269 -23.26 11.20 -6.76
CA ARG A 269 -24.25 11.07 -7.83
C ARG A 269 -23.61 11.06 -9.21
N GLN A 270 -24.20 10.32 -10.13
CA GLN A 270 -23.81 10.36 -11.55
C GLN A 270 -23.89 11.81 -12.09
N GLY A 271 -22.90 12.18 -12.90
CA GLY A 271 -22.76 13.55 -13.44
C GLY A 271 -22.10 14.54 -12.47
N SER A 272 -21.69 14.09 -11.25
CA SER A 272 -20.94 14.96 -10.36
C SER A 272 -19.55 15.27 -10.92
N CYS A 273 -19.12 16.54 -10.76
CA CYS A 273 -17.77 16.95 -11.09
C CYS A 273 -16.89 16.88 -9.84
N VAL A 274 -15.80 16.12 -9.92
CA VAL A 274 -14.82 15.93 -8.88
C VAL A 274 -13.52 16.61 -9.27
N GLY A 275 -13.03 17.49 -8.41
CA GLY A 275 -11.71 18.12 -8.54
C GLY A 275 -10.67 17.37 -7.73
N LEU A 276 -9.53 17.04 -8.37
CA LEU A 276 -8.36 16.50 -7.69
C LEU A 276 -7.26 17.54 -7.68
N VAL A 277 -6.75 17.88 -6.51
CA VAL A 277 -5.68 18.88 -6.36
C VAL A 277 -4.52 18.27 -5.58
N SER A 278 -3.34 18.23 -6.18
CA SER A 278 -2.14 17.65 -5.55
C SER A 278 -0.88 18.38 -6.02
N ILE A 279 0.10 18.44 -5.11
CA ILE A 279 1.46 18.89 -5.44
C ILE A 279 2.22 17.84 -6.28
N SER A 280 1.72 16.60 -6.38
CA SER A 280 2.31 15.52 -7.16
C SER A 280 1.54 15.29 -8.46
N PRO A 281 2.13 15.60 -9.62
CA PRO A 281 1.56 15.25 -10.91
C PRO A 281 1.38 13.74 -11.10
N GLY A 282 2.26 12.92 -10.52
CA GLY A 282 2.16 11.46 -10.56
C GLY A 282 0.92 10.95 -9.85
N ILE A 283 0.62 11.46 -8.66
CA ILE A 283 -0.59 11.12 -7.91
C ILE A 283 -1.84 11.57 -8.67
N LEU A 284 -1.85 12.77 -9.26
CA LEU A 284 -2.98 13.24 -10.05
C LEU A 284 -3.28 12.29 -11.22
N ARG A 285 -2.26 11.89 -11.99
CA ARG A 285 -2.41 10.94 -13.09
C ARG A 285 -2.92 9.58 -12.61
N ALA A 286 -2.34 9.07 -11.52
CA ALA A 286 -2.77 7.80 -10.94
C ALA A 286 -4.24 7.86 -10.47
N ALA A 287 -4.61 8.91 -9.75
CA ALA A 287 -5.97 9.11 -9.25
C ALA A 287 -7.00 9.25 -10.37
N GLU A 288 -6.66 9.96 -11.46
CA GLU A 288 -7.52 10.09 -12.63
C GLU A 288 -7.80 8.72 -13.28
N VAL A 289 -6.76 7.92 -13.51
CA VAL A 289 -6.88 6.55 -14.06
C VAL A 289 -7.74 5.68 -13.14
N ILE A 290 -7.53 5.78 -11.86
CA ILE A 290 -8.25 5.06 -10.82
C ILE A 290 -9.75 5.40 -10.87
N LEU A 291 -10.09 6.68 -10.87
CA LEU A 291 -11.48 7.13 -10.90
C LEU A 291 -12.20 6.71 -12.17
N HIS A 292 -11.52 6.80 -13.31
CA HIS A 292 -12.09 6.31 -14.57
C HIS A 292 -12.32 4.80 -14.57
N SER A 293 -11.46 4.02 -13.92
CA SER A 293 -11.63 2.58 -13.81
C SER A 293 -12.79 2.18 -12.87
N MET A 294 -13.08 3.01 -11.85
CA MET A 294 -14.13 2.75 -10.86
C MET A 294 -15.52 3.16 -11.32
N ARG A 295 -15.64 4.36 -11.84
CA ARG A 295 -16.93 5.01 -12.13
C ARG A 295 -17.09 5.33 -13.62
N GLY A 296 -16.08 5.02 -14.45
CA GLY A 296 -16.11 5.26 -15.89
C GLY A 296 -16.44 6.72 -16.21
N ASN A 297 -17.41 6.92 -17.11
CA ASN A 297 -17.89 8.24 -17.49
C ASN A 297 -18.98 8.80 -16.55
N GLU A 298 -19.25 8.16 -15.42
CA GLU A 298 -20.28 8.62 -14.49
C GLU A 298 -19.87 9.88 -13.72
N LEU A 299 -18.58 10.12 -13.56
CA LEU A 299 -18.03 11.30 -12.90
C LEU A 299 -17.20 12.11 -13.90
N LEU A 300 -17.33 13.42 -13.83
CA LEU A 300 -16.42 14.33 -14.52
C LEU A 300 -15.25 14.61 -13.58
N VAL A 301 -14.04 14.16 -13.95
CA VAL A 301 -12.82 14.36 -13.17
C VAL A 301 -12.00 15.50 -13.75
N MET A 302 -11.63 16.46 -12.90
CA MET A 302 -10.71 17.55 -13.23
C MET A 302 -9.51 17.50 -12.28
N THR A 303 -8.32 17.73 -12.81
CA THR A 303 -7.07 17.71 -12.05
C THR A 303 -6.36 19.05 -12.13
N ALA A 304 -5.76 19.50 -11.03
CA ALA A 304 -4.94 20.70 -10.99
C ALA A 304 -3.79 20.56 -9.98
N ASN A 305 -2.63 21.11 -10.34
CA ASN A 305 -1.60 21.42 -9.35
C ASN A 305 -1.99 22.73 -8.65
N PRO A 306 -1.84 22.86 -7.32
CA PRO A 306 -2.26 24.04 -6.57
C PRO A 306 -1.60 25.34 -7.04
N ASP A 307 -0.38 25.28 -7.61
CA ASP A 307 0.35 26.44 -8.12
C ASP A 307 -0.16 26.96 -9.48
N THR A 308 -1.02 26.19 -10.15
CA THR A 308 -1.61 26.60 -11.43
C THR A 308 -2.91 27.37 -11.22
N GLY A 309 -2.82 28.65 -10.80
CA GLY A 309 -3.95 29.45 -10.33
C GLY A 309 -5.17 29.48 -11.26
N SER A 310 -4.99 29.63 -12.60
CA SER A 310 -6.09 29.64 -13.56
C SER A 310 -6.78 28.27 -13.67
N ARG A 311 -6.02 27.20 -13.70
CA ARG A 311 -6.53 25.82 -13.78
C ARG A 311 -7.21 25.41 -12.48
N LEU A 312 -6.61 25.76 -11.32
CA LEU A 312 -7.21 25.57 -10.02
C LEU A 312 -8.56 26.28 -9.93
N LEU A 313 -8.62 27.56 -10.34
CA LEU A 313 -9.88 28.32 -10.29
C LEU A 313 -10.96 27.71 -11.20
N ALA A 314 -10.60 27.27 -12.42
CA ALA A 314 -11.53 26.60 -13.32
C ALA A 314 -12.08 25.30 -12.69
N LEU A 315 -11.21 24.51 -12.06
CA LEU A 315 -11.59 23.30 -11.33
C LEU A 315 -12.56 23.66 -10.18
N LEU A 316 -12.24 24.64 -9.34
CA LEU A 316 -13.05 25.03 -8.19
C LEU A 316 -14.44 25.56 -8.59
N ARG A 317 -14.57 26.16 -9.79
CA ARG A 317 -15.86 26.62 -10.34
C ARG A 317 -16.74 25.46 -10.79
N ALA A 318 -16.15 24.40 -11.33
CA ALA A 318 -16.86 23.27 -11.89
C ALA A 318 -17.16 22.18 -10.86
N ALA A 319 -16.22 21.92 -9.96
CA ALA A 319 -16.29 20.81 -9.03
C ALA A 319 -17.39 20.97 -7.97
N SER A 320 -18.06 19.86 -7.65
CA SER A 320 -18.94 19.74 -6.48
C SER A 320 -18.18 19.29 -5.25
N HIS A 321 -17.18 18.47 -5.46
CA HIS A 321 -16.28 17.93 -4.45
C HIS A 321 -14.84 18.12 -4.90
N VAL A 322 -13.98 18.53 -3.99
CA VAL A 322 -12.54 18.69 -4.22
C VAL A 322 -11.80 17.79 -3.23
N LEU A 323 -11.01 16.89 -3.75
CA LEU A 323 -10.07 16.11 -2.94
C LEU A 323 -8.69 16.73 -3.11
N CYS A 324 -8.03 17.02 -2.02
CA CYS A 324 -6.69 17.59 -2.07
C CYS A 324 -5.76 16.93 -1.05
N ASP A 325 -4.47 16.98 -1.33
CA ASP A 325 -3.44 16.64 -0.36
C ASP A 325 -3.31 17.76 0.69
N ARG A 326 -2.68 17.42 1.80
CA ARG A 326 -2.52 18.33 2.94
C ARG A 326 -1.74 19.61 2.57
N PRO A 327 -0.62 19.54 1.81
CA PRO A 327 0.08 20.74 1.36
C PRO A 327 -0.74 21.64 0.41
N SER A 328 -1.65 21.07 -0.38
CA SER A 328 -2.50 21.84 -1.30
C SER A 328 -3.66 22.54 -0.61
N LEU A 329 -4.11 22.05 0.54
CA LEU A 329 -5.30 22.56 1.23
C LEU A 329 -5.28 24.07 1.49
N PRO A 330 -4.19 24.67 2.00
CA PRO A 330 -4.14 26.12 2.23
C PRO A 330 -4.36 26.95 0.96
N LEU A 331 -3.80 26.51 -0.17
CA LEU A 331 -3.94 27.19 -1.47
C LEU A 331 -5.35 27.04 -2.05
N VAL A 332 -5.95 25.86 -1.90
CA VAL A 332 -7.36 25.61 -2.27
C VAL A 332 -8.28 26.53 -1.47
N GLU A 333 -8.13 26.57 -0.16
CA GLU A 333 -8.94 27.44 0.72
C GLU A 333 -8.73 28.93 0.43
N GLN A 334 -7.49 29.33 0.19
CA GLN A 334 -7.18 30.72 -0.20
C GLN A 334 -7.86 31.07 -1.51
N SER A 335 -7.77 30.21 -2.53
CA SER A 335 -8.42 30.42 -3.82
C SER A 335 -9.94 30.49 -3.70
N LEU A 336 -10.55 29.66 -2.86
CA LEU A 336 -11.99 29.69 -2.58
C LEU A 336 -12.41 31.00 -1.91
N ARG A 337 -11.65 31.48 -0.92
CA ARG A 337 -11.92 32.77 -0.23
C ARG A 337 -11.81 33.95 -1.17
N GLN A 338 -10.75 34.02 -1.96
CA GLN A 338 -10.48 35.13 -2.88
C GLN A 338 -11.49 35.23 -4.03
N ASN A 339 -11.99 34.08 -4.51
CA ASN A 339 -12.86 34.01 -5.67
C ASN A 339 -14.32 33.68 -5.34
N ARG A 340 -14.74 33.83 -4.08
CA ARG A 340 -16.08 33.43 -3.63
C ARG A 340 -17.22 34.03 -4.46
N ALA A 341 -17.09 35.27 -4.89
CA ALA A 341 -18.09 35.96 -5.72
C ALA A 341 -18.21 35.38 -7.15
N GLN A 342 -17.20 34.63 -7.60
CA GLN A 342 -17.15 34.03 -8.93
C GLN A 342 -17.58 32.55 -8.96
N LEU A 343 -17.88 31.99 -7.77
CA LEU A 343 -18.30 30.60 -7.63
C LEU A 343 -19.83 30.50 -7.63
N ILE A 344 -20.38 29.67 -8.52
CA ILE A 344 -21.82 29.39 -8.58
C ILE A 344 -22.25 28.64 -7.32
N ARG A 345 -21.37 27.73 -6.83
CA ARG A 345 -21.53 26.97 -5.58
C ARG A 345 -20.19 26.79 -4.91
N MET A 346 -20.20 26.64 -3.60
CA MET A 346 -18.99 26.25 -2.85
C MET A 346 -18.81 24.72 -2.98
N PRO A 347 -17.67 24.24 -3.48
CA PRO A 347 -17.38 22.82 -3.45
C PRO A 347 -17.16 22.33 -2.00
N VAL A 348 -17.47 21.06 -1.75
CA VAL A 348 -17.06 20.38 -0.52
C VAL A 348 -15.61 19.97 -0.65
N VAL A 349 -14.74 20.44 0.24
CA VAL A 349 -13.31 20.13 0.21
C VAL A 349 -13.03 18.99 1.17
N HIS A 350 -12.35 17.95 0.67
CA HIS A 350 -11.87 16.79 1.40
C HIS A 350 -10.35 16.78 1.34
N CYS A 351 -9.70 16.76 2.50
CA CYS A 351 -8.25 16.66 2.59
C CYS A 351 -7.86 15.22 2.89
N ALA A 352 -6.97 14.65 2.10
CA ALA A 352 -6.44 13.32 2.34
C ALA A 352 -5.75 13.25 3.71
N GLN A 353 -6.09 12.21 4.48
CA GLN A 353 -5.63 12.04 5.86
C GLN A 353 -4.25 11.38 5.91
N SER A 354 -4.02 10.41 5.06
CA SER A 354 -2.79 9.61 4.99
C SER A 354 -2.58 9.09 3.57
N TYR A 355 -1.32 8.95 3.20
CA TYR A 355 -0.89 8.36 1.91
C TYR A 355 -0.17 7.03 2.11
N LEU A 356 0.43 6.83 3.30
CA LEU A 356 1.15 5.62 3.65
C LEU A 356 0.34 4.84 4.67
N GLY A 357 0.03 3.58 4.35
CA GLY A 357 -0.60 2.70 5.34
C GLY A 357 0.34 2.43 6.53
N THR A 358 -0.22 2.27 7.73
CA THR A 358 0.56 1.96 8.95
C THR A 358 1.49 0.76 8.76
N ALA A 359 1.03 -0.28 8.05
CA ALA A 359 1.85 -1.45 7.72
C ALA A 359 3.10 -1.11 6.88
N THR A 360 3.01 -0.10 6.00
CA THR A 360 4.14 0.38 5.18
C THR A 360 5.17 1.08 6.07
N ILE A 361 4.71 1.93 6.99
CA ILE A 361 5.57 2.64 7.95
C ILE A 361 6.23 1.65 8.90
N ASP A 362 5.49 0.68 9.44
CA ASP A 362 6.03 -0.36 10.33
C ASP A 362 7.04 -1.26 9.61
N GLY A 363 6.75 -1.60 8.35
CA GLY A 363 7.68 -2.32 7.48
C GLY A 363 8.98 -1.55 7.29
N LEU A 364 8.89 -0.25 7.00
CA LEU A 364 10.06 0.62 6.83
C LEU A 364 10.86 0.74 8.14
N ARG A 365 10.20 0.97 9.29
CA ARG A 365 10.86 0.99 10.60
C ARG A 365 11.68 -0.28 10.85
N LYS A 366 11.08 -1.43 10.55
CA LYS A 366 11.74 -2.73 10.68
C LYS A 366 12.94 -2.86 9.73
N GLU A 367 12.80 -2.37 8.51
CA GLU A 367 13.85 -2.44 7.50
C GLU A 367 15.05 -1.56 7.81
N ILE A 368 14.83 -0.36 8.38
CA ILE A 368 15.89 0.56 8.78
C ILE A 368 16.42 0.28 10.21
N GLY A 369 15.90 -0.77 10.87
CA GLY A 369 16.37 -1.17 12.19
C GLY A 369 15.80 -0.35 13.36
N LEU A 370 14.79 0.46 13.14
CA LEU A 370 14.04 1.19 14.16
C LEU A 370 12.86 0.34 14.67
N LEU A 371 13.12 -0.86 15.14
CA LEU A 371 12.09 -1.65 15.81
C LEU A 371 11.72 -0.96 17.12
N ALA A 372 10.43 -0.60 17.26
CA ALA A 372 9.86 -0.41 18.58
C ALA A 372 9.95 -1.73 19.33
N THR A 373 10.62 -1.67 20.46
CA THR A 373 10.59 -2.71 21.49
C THR A 373 9.16 -2.99 21.95
#